data_d18f3530f9401310972e32e1ba61da31
#
_entry.id   d18f3530f9401310972e32e1ba61da31
#
_cell.length_a   1.000
_cell.length_b   1.000
_cell.length_c   1.000
_cell.angle_alpha   90.00
_cell.angle_beta   90.00
_cell.angle_gamma   90.00
#
_symmetry.space_group_name_H-M   'P 1'
#
loop_
_entity.id
_entity.type
_entity.pdbx_description
1 polymer ?
#
loop_
_entity_poly.entity_id
_entity_poly.type
_entity_poly.pdbx_seq_one_letter_code
_entity_poly.pdbx_strand_id
1 'polypeptide(L)'
;MLIAAVAAFLVAVTVAASAAARPAAPGQASAGPTDVRAAFFTNWSRYARGYLVKQIPADKLNVLDYAFGAPTAAGTCGLTDPWSDYEAPTGADQSVDGVADDSANPNQHLYGNFNQLLKLKAAHPKVRVVMSLGGWTGSKYFSDVAATAASRQAFVASCVDLLLKGNLPSDPATIWPPSAGGPGAAAGVFDGIDIDWEYPGIDPGNGADHSPADVHNATLLLQEFRRQLDAYGASAGKHYLLTADLPAGNVNSSGSWELAQVSRTVDWINLLTFDFHGSWDAWTDFNSPFSLDPKSPPVPGALMSTWSTAGTVDYYLANGVSPDKLVVGVPFYGKEYVGVPGTNNGLFQPHGAPPSNDSPTYHDLVDTGLADANLTVIGPTAVSRTSNTGNDGKGLNGFARYYDGAAKAPWLYNPTLNGGTFISYVDPHAVADRARLVRQDKLRGLWAWEISNDDDAGDLTAALSAP
;
A
#
# COMPACT_ATOMS: atom_id res chain seq x y z
N MET A 1 16.03 66.64 -44.20
CA MET A 1 16.51 65.64 -43.28
C MET A 1 15.51 64.46 -43.35
N LEU A 2 15.93 63.39 -44.08
CA LEU A 2 15.14 62.17 -44.25
C LEU A 2 15.41 61.27 -43.06
N ILE A 3 14.34 60.76 -42.45
CA ILE A 3 14.39 59.67 -41.49
C ILE A 3 13.86 58.41 -42.20
N ALA A 4 14.77 57.46 -42.43
CA ALA A 4 14.43 56.17 -43.01
C ALA A 4 13.96 55.20 -41.90
N ALA A 5 12.74 54.66 -42.07
CA ALA A 5 12.21 53.60 -41.22
C ALA A 5 12.68 52.25 -41.77
N VAL A 6 13.39 51.49 -40.94
CA VAL A 6 13.75 50.10 -41.22
C VAL A 6 12.67 49.21 -40.64
N ALA A 7 11.93 48.54 -41.52
CA ALA A 7 10.99 47.48 -41.14
C ALA A 7 11.75 46.14 -41.03
N ALA A 8 11.78 45.58 -39.83
CA ALA A 8 12.30 44.22 -39.58
C ALA A 8 11.19 43.22 -39.82
N PHE A 9 11.31 42.37 -40.84
CA PHE A 9 10.46 41.18 -41.04
C PHE A 9 10.98 40.03 -40.15
N LEU A 10 10.22 39.68 -39.16
CA LEU A 10 10.41 38.41 -38.42
C LEU A 10 9.78 37.27 -39.24
N VAL A 11 10.60 36.40 -39.81
CA VAL A 11 10.18 35.14 -40.39
C VAL A 11 10.13 34.11 -39.26
N ALA A 12 8.91 33.76 -38.83
CA ALA A 12 8.69 32.64 -37.90
C ALA A 12 8.85 31.32 -38.66
N VAL A 13 9.97 30.63 -38.46
CA VAL A 13 10.17 29.26 -38.92
C VAL A 13 9.54 28.33 -37.93
N THR A 14 8.33 27.84 -38.25
CA THR A 14 7.72 26.72 -37.53
C THR A 14 8.41 25.42 -37.92
N VAL A 15 9.31 24.94 -37.07
CA VAL A 15 9.84 23.60 -37.17
C VAL A 15 8.81 22.66 -36.63
N ALA A 16 8.05 22.02 -37.50
CA ALA A 16 7.23 20.87 -37.13
C ALA A 16 8.17 19.70 -36.85
N ALA A 17 8.43 19.45 -35.57
CA ALA A 17 9.08 18.22 -35.14
C ALA A 17 8.10 17.08 -35.34
N SER A 18 8.23 16.33 -36.44
CA SER A 18 7.60 15.02 -36.57
C SER A 18 8.22 14.11 -35.51
N ALA A 19 7.48 13.79 -34.46
CA ALA A 19 7.84 12.73 -33.53
C ALA A 19 7.78 11.40 -34.31
N ALA A 20 8.93 10.98 -34.84
CA ALA A 20 9.10 9.62 -35.30
C ALA A 20 8.89 8.70 -34.10
N ALA A 21 7.84 7.91 -34.14
CA ALA A 21 7.61 6.86 -33.14
C ALA A 21 8.86 5.96 -33.12
N ARG A 22 9.57 6.01 -32.03
CA ARG A 22 10.69 5.09 -31.75
C ARG A 22 10.09 3.70 -31.70
N PRO A 23 10.63 2.69 -32.42
CA PRO A 23 10.15 1.34 -32.29
C PRO A 23 10.26 0.94 -30.82
N ALA A 24 9.15 0.51 -30.22
CA ALA A 24 9.14 -0.08 -28.89
C ALA A 24 10.15 -1.22 -28.89
N ALA A 25 11.08 -1.21 -27.92
CA ALA A 25 11.85 -2.40 -27.62
C ALA A 25 10.86 -3.55 -27.42
N PRO A 26 11.18 -4.80 -27.82
CA PRO A 26 10.27 -5.92 -27.61
C PRO A 26 9.95 -5.95 -26.11
N GLY A 27 8.75 -5.47 -25.78
CA GLY A 27 8.28 -5.41 -24.41
C GLY A 27 8.13 -6.83 -23.92
N GLN A 28 8.86 -7.19 -22.88
CA GLN A 28 8.42 -8.28 -22.02
C GLN A 28 7.00 -7.93 -21.59
N ALA A 29 6.03 -8.70 -22.06
CA ALA A 29 4.66 -8.58 -21.60
C ALA A 29 4.70 -8.74 -20.06
N SER A 30 4.21 -7.74 -19.32
CA SER A 30 4.07 -7.87 -17.88
C SER A 30 3.20 -9.10 -17.61
N ALA A 31 3.75 -10.10 -16.92
CA ALA A 31 3.06 -11.38 -16.73
C ALA A 31 2.06 -11.34 -15.56
N GLY A 32 1.83 -10.18 -14.98
CA GLY A 32 0.85 -9.95 -13.92
C GLY A 32 -0.54 -9.60 -14.44
N PRO A 33 -1.55 -9.53 -13.55
CA PRO A 33 -2.89 -9.08 -13.89
C PRO A 33 -2.86 -7.71 -14.57
N THR A 34 -3.67 -7.51 -15.60
CA THR A 34 -3.86 -6.20 -16.26
C THR A 34 -4.91 -5.35 -15.58
N ASP A 35 -5.66 -5.94 -14.65
CA ASP A 35 -6.65 -5.31 -13.76
C ASP A 35 -6.33 -5.75 -12.34
N VAL A 36 -5.48 -4.98 -11.66
CA VAL A 36 -5.02 -5.31 -10.31
C VAL A 36 -6.10 -4.92 -9.30
N ARG A 37 -6.50 -5.89 -8.51
CA ARG A 37 -7.32 -5.72 -7.32
C ARG A 37 -6.57 -6.34 -6.18
N ALA A 38 -5.78 -5.52 -5.51
CA ALA A 38 -4.87 -5.96 -4.47
C ALA A 38 -5.33 -5.50 -3.09
N ALA A 39 -4.90 -6.22 -2.08
CA ALA A 39 -4.96 -5.76 -0.70
C ALA A 39 -3.75 -6.28 0.08
N PHE A 40 -3.27 -5.49 1.01
CA PHE A 40 -2.34 -5.96 2.02
C PHE A 40 -3.03 -6.88 3.01
N PHE A 41 -2.34 -7.93 3.40
CA PHE A 41 -2.69 -8.80 4.52
C PHE A 41 -1.51 -8.86 5.47
N THR A 42 -1.71 -8.38 6.69
CA THR A 42 -0.65 -8.23 7.68
C THR A 42 -0.46 -9.49 8.50
N ASN A 43 0.80 -9.86 8.81
CA ASN A 43 1.07 -11.04 9.62
C ASN A 43 0.54 -10.92 11.06
N TRP A 44 0.38 -9.71 11.57
CA TRP A 44 -0.17 -9.45 12.92
C TRP A 44 -1.71 -9.39 12.98
N SER A 45 -2.43 -9.40 11.86
CA SER A 45 -3.91 -9.36 11.83
C SER A 45 -4.54 -10.52 12.60
N ARG A 46 -3.86 -11.66 12.69
CA ARG A 46 -4.31 -12.84 13.43
C ARG A 46 -4.39 -12.64 14.94
N TYR A 47 -3.68 -11.66 15.51
CA TYR A 47 -3.66 -11.41 16.96
C TYR A 47 -4.90 -10.65 17.41
N ALA A 48 -4.80 -9.35 17.68
CA ALA A 48 -5.88 -8.59 18.28
C ALA A 48 -7.13 -8.46 17.37
N ARG A 49 -6.92 -8.37 16.04
CA ARG A 49 -8.03 -8.38 15.07
C ARG A 49 -8.67 -9.77 14.91
N GLY A 50 -7.89 -10.84 15.13
CA GLY A 50 -8.37 -12.21 14.90
C GLY A 50 -8.71 -12.50 13.44
N TYR A 51 -8.18 -11.70 12.49
CA TYR A 51 -8.43 -11.85 11.07
C TYR A 51 -7.42 -12.82 10.45
N LEU A 52 -7.92 -13.90 9.86
CA LEU A 52 -7.13 -15.02 9.36
C LEU A 52 -7.19 -15.11 7.83
N VAL A 53 -6.23 -15.80 7.23
CA VAL A 53 -6.19 -16.06 5.78
C VAL A 53 -7.52 -16.64 5.26
N LYS A 54 -8.20 -17.46 6.05
CA LYS A 54 -9.52 -18.02 5.73
C LYS A 54 -10.59 -16.96 5.44
N GLN A 55 -10.47 -15.78 6.04
CA GLN A 55 -11.47 -14.70 5.93
C GLN A 55 -11.26 -13.82 4.70
N ILE A 56 -10.11 -13.95 4.02
CA ILE A 56 -9.79 -13.15 2.84
C ILE A 56 -10.79 -13.44 1.71
N PRO A 57 -11.48 -12.42 1.17
CA PRO A 57 -12.42 -12.57 0.07
C PRO A 57 -11.69 -12.75 -1.28
N ALA A 58 -11.02 -13.89 -1.44
CA ALA A 58 -10.12 -14.19 -2.56
C ALA A 58 -10.81 -14.26 -3.94
N ASP A 59 -12.13 -14.32 -3.99
CA ASP A 59 -12.94 -14.19 -5.20
C ASP A 59 -13.01 -12.73 -5.71
N LYS A 60 -12.78 -11.75 -4.85
CA LYS A 60 -12.81 -10.31 -5.18
C LYS A 60 -11.43 -9.74 -5.50
N LEU A 61 -10.37 -10.44 -5.12
CA LEU A 61 -8.98 -10.01 -5.26
C LEU A 61 -8.22 -10.91 -6.25
N ASN A 62 -7.16 -10.38 -6.84
CA ASN A 62 -6.24 -11.17 -7.66
C ASN A 62 -4.77 -11.03 -7.24
N VAL A 63 -4.48 -10.13 -6.30
CA VAL A 63 -3.18 -9.96 -5.65
C VAL A 63 -3.38 -9.80 -4.15
N LEU A 64 -2.52 -10.45 -3.37
CA LEU A 64 -2.35 -10.22 -1.94
C LEU A 64 -0.90 -9.82 -1.69
N ASP A 65 -0.70 -8.65 -1.12
CA ASP A 65 0.59 -8.20 -0.64
C ASP A 65 0.70 -8.59 0.84
N TYR A 66 1.61 -9.52 1.14
CA TYR A 66 1.81 -10.02 2.49
C TYR A 66 2.79 -9.14 3.26
N ALA A 67 2.37 -8.54 4.35
CA ALA A 67 3.16 -7.61 5.13
C ALA A 67 3.55 -8.21 6.51
N PHE A 68 4.84 -8.23 6.86
CA PHE A 68 6.01 -7.80 6.11
C PHE A 68 7.18 -8.77 6.31
N GLY A 69 8.07 -8.80 5.32
CA GLY A 69 9.47 -9.10 5.56
C GLY A 69 10.27 -7.79 5.64
N ALA A 70 11.57 -7.85 5.96
CA ALA A 70 12.40 -6.66 6.06
C ALA A 70 13.89 -6.96 5.84
N PRO A 71 14.71 -5.97 5.41
CA PRO A 71 16.15 -6.09 5.51
C PRO A 71 16.57 -6.13 6.99
N THR A 72 17.53 -7.01 7.32
CA THR A 72 18.07 -7.16 8.67
C THR A 72 19.39 -6.40 8.84
N ALA A 73 19.80 -6.17 10.08
CA ALA A 73 21.11 -5.59 10.41
C ALA A 73 22.28 -6.42 9.86
N ALA A 74 22.08 -7.70 9.57
CA ALA A 74 23.09 -8.56 8.95
C ALA A 74 23.18 -8.39 7.42
N GLY A 75 22.36 -7.52 6.83
CA GLY A 75 22.32 -7.30 5.38
C GLY A 75 21.59 -8.40 4.60
N THR A 76 20.76 -9.18 5.27
CA THR A 76 19.96 -10.28 4.68
C THR A 76 18.47 -9.99 4.76
N CYS A 77 17.68 -10.71 3.96
CA CYS A 77 16.23 -10.73 4.04
C CYS A 77 15.78 -11.46 5.31
N GLY A 78 14.77 -10.94 6.01
CA GLY A 78 14.23 -11.54 7.21
C GLY A 78 12.70 -11.50 7.24
N LEU A 79 12.12 -12.37 8.06
CA LEU A 79 10.69 -12.35 8.41
C LEU A 79 10.51 -11.49 9.67
N THR A 80 9.42 -10.74 9.74
CA THR A 80 9.16 -9.85 10.89
C THR A 80 8.42 -10.57 12.02
N ASP A 81 7.71 -11.64 11.71
CA ASP A 81 6.98 -12.47 12.69
C ASP A 81 6.97 -13.95 12.27
N PRO A 82 8.09 -14.67 12.48
CA PRO A 82 8.21 -16.10 12.12
C PRO A 82 7.11 -16.98 12.70
N TRP A 83 6.64 -16.66 13.91
CA TRP A 83 5.54 -17.40 14.54
C TRP A 83 4.26 -17.33 13.70
N SER A 84 3.80 -16.13 13.38
CA SER A 84 2.63 -15.93 12.53
C SER A 84 2.85 -16.46 11.12
N ASP A 85 4.06 -16.23 10.59
CA ASP A 85 4.39 -16.52 9.21
C ASP A 85 4.36 -18.03 8.91
N TYR A 86 5.12 -18.86 9.67
CA TYR A 86 5.26 -20.27 9.31
C TYR A 86 5.35 -21.25 10.47
N GLU A 87 5.30 -20.81 11.73
CA GLU A 87 5.46 -21.70 12.89
C GLU A 87 4.12 -22.06 13.56
N ALA A 88 3.14 -21.13 13.63
CA ALA A 88 1.91 -21.33 14.39
C ALA A 88 0.97 -22.35 13.75
N PRO A 89 0.71 -23.52 14.37
CA PRO A 89 -0.26 -24.48 13.85
C PRO A 89 -1.67 -23.87 13.82
N THR A 90 -2.42 -24.20 12.78
CA THR A 90 -3.78 -23.70 12.53
C THR A 90 -4.79 -24.82 12.77
N GLY A 91 -5.81 -24.58 13.60
CA GLY A 91 -6.92 -25.51 13.83
C GLY A 91 -7.84 -25.68 12.62
N ALA A 92 -8.63 -26.73 12.58
CA ALA A 92 -9.53 -27.02 11.47
C ALA A 92 -10.56 -25.90 11.23
N ASP A 93 -11.07 -25.30 12.29
CA ASP A 93 -12.02 -24.19 12.25
C ASP A 93 -11.41 -22.89 11.69
N GLN A 94 -10.10 -22.73 11.80
CA GLN A 94 -9.33 -21.58 11.36
C GLN A 94 -8.66 -21.79 9.99
N SER A 95 -8.61 -23.04 9.51
CA SER A 95 -7.95 -23.40 8.26
C SER A 95 -8.82 -23.09 7.04
N VAL A 96 -8.19 -22.68 5.95
CA VAL A 96 -8.83 -22.38 4.67
C VAL A 96 -9.60 -23.58 4.11
N ASP A 97 -9.04 -24.79 4.23
CA ASP A 97 -9.61 -26.05 3.73
C ASP A 97 -10.34 -26.87 4.79
N GLY A 98 -10.43 -26.38 6.03
CA GLY A 98 -11.03 -27.09 7.14
C GLY A 98 -10.19 -28.24 7.71
N VAL A 99 -8.93 -28.37 7.29
CA VAL A 99 -7.98 -29.38 7.78
C VAL A 99 -6.98 -28.75 8.74
N ALA A 100 -6.94 -29.25 9.97
CA ALA A 100 -5.99 -28.78 10.98
C ALA A 100 -4.53 -29.14 10.58
N ASP A 101 -3.61 -28.30 11.01
CA ASP A 101 -2.19 -28.65 11.00
C ASP A 101 -1.89 -29.73 12.04
N ASP A 102 -0.96 -30.64 11.72
CA ASP A 102 -0.50 -31.70 12.62
C ASP A 102 0.94 -31.43 13.09
N SER A 103 1.08 -30.80 14.24
CA SER A 103 2.37 -30.46 14.84
C SER A 103 3.19 -31.67 15.32
N ALA A 104 2.57 -32.86 15.39
CA ALA A 104 3.25 -34.10 15.70
C ALA A 104 3.78 -34.82 14.43
N ASN A 105 3.37 -34.39 13.26
CA ASN A 105 3.82 -34.97 12.00
C ASN A 105 5.22 -34.44 11.61
N PRO A 106 6.27 -35.28 11.62
CA PRO A 106 7.63 -34.85 11.31
C PRO A 106 7.81 -34.48 9.83
N ASN A 107 6.82 -34.74 8.97
CA ASN A 107 6.86 -34.43 7.54
C ASN A 107 6.05 -33.15 7.20
N GLN A 108 5.38 -32.54 8.17
CA GLN A 108 4.77 -31.22 7.97
C GLN A 108 5.81 -30.16 8.36
N HIS A 109 6.27 -29.40 7.38
CA HIS A 109 7.33 -28.40 7.55
C HIS A 109 6.81 -26.96 7.46
N LEU A 110 5.53 -26.75 7.13
CA LEU A 110 4.94 -25.43 6.98
C LEU A 110 3.64 -25.32 7.77
N TYR A 111 3.55 -24.26 8.54
CA TYR A 111 2.41 -23.90 9.37
C TYR A 111 2.04 -22.42 9.13
N GLY A 112 1.30 -21.80 10.02
CA GLY A 112 1.01 -20.38 10.03
C GLY A 112 0.34 -19.86 8.77
N ASN A 113 0.50 -18.57 8.55
CA ASN A 113 -0.10 -17.90 7.40
C ASN A 113 0.43 -18.45 6.07
N PHE A 114 1.70 -18.84 5.98
CA PHE A 114 2.27 -19.35 4.72
C PHE A 114 1.62 -20.65 4.28
N ASN A 115 1.33 -21.57 5.22
CA ASN A 115 0.58 -22.78 4.90
C ASN A 115 -0.86 -22.44 4.45
N GLN A 116 -1.51 -21.51 5.14
CA GLN A 116 -2.86 -21.11 4.80
C GLN A 116 -2.92 -20.38 3.45
N LEU A 117 -1.91 -19.61 3.09
CA LEU A 117 -1.79 -18.98 1.77
C LEU A 117 -1.60 -20.00 0.64
N LEU A 118 -0.85 -21.10 0.87
CA LEU A 118 -0.79 -22.20 -0.10
C LEU A 118 -2.17 -22.85 -0.31
N LYS A 119 -2.91 -23.08 0.78
CA LYS A 119 -4.28 -23.62 0.72
C LYS A 119 -5.22 -22.64 0.00
N LEU A 120 -5.10 -21.33 0.26
CA LEU A 120 -5.87 -20.30 -0.43
C LEU A 120 -5.58 -20.29 -1.94
N LYS A 121 -4.31 -20.35 -2.33
CA LYS A 121 -3.90 -20.40 -3.75
C LYS A 121 -4.39 -21.68 -4.43
N ALA A 122 -4.43 -22.80 -3.73
CA ALA A 122 -4.99 -24.05 -4.27
C ALA A 122 -6.49 -23.92 -4.56
N ALA A 123 -7.24 -23.25 -3.67
CA ALA A 123 -8.67 -22.97 -3.86
C ALA A 123 -8.92 -21.84 -4.89
N HIS A 124 -8.03 -20.86 -4.98
CA HIS A 124 -8.14 -19.68 -5.84
C HIS A 124 -6.88 -19.47 -6.70
N PRO A 125 -6.64 -20.29 -7.74
CA PRO A 125 -5.37 -20.35 -8.48
C PRO A 125 -5.04 -19.08 -9.28
N LYS A 126 -5.96 -18.12 -9.37
CA LYS A 126 -5.74 -16.82 -9.99
C LYS A 126 -5.13 -15.78 -9.05
N VAL A 127 -5.20 -16.02 -7.73
CA VAL A 127 -4.61 -15.12 -6.74
C VAL A 127 -3.09 -15.26 -6.77
N ARG A 128 -2.43 -14.14 -6.82
CA ARG A 128 -0.97 -14.01 -6.64
C ARG A 128 -0.70 -13.51 -5.24
N VAL A 129 0.33 -14.06 -4.60
CA VAL A 129 0.80 -13.61 -3.29
C VAL A 129 2.19 -13.02 -3.45
N VAL A 130 2.36 -11.78 -3.04
CA VAL A 130 3.63 -11.05 -3.12
C VAL A 130 4.09 -10.76 -1.69
N MET A 131 5.36 -10.98 -1.38
CA MET A 131 5.93 -10.58 -0.09
C MET A 131 6.34 -9.10 -0.18
N SER A 132 5.76 -8.26 0.63
CA SER A 132 6.21 -6.88 0.79
C SER A 132 7.36 -6.80 1.80
N LEU A 133 8.41 -6.08 1.44
CA LEU A 133 9.59 -5.87 2.27
C LEU A 133 9.65 -4.42 2.69
N GLY A 134 9.63 -4.17 4.00
CA GLY A 134 9.79 -2.84 4.57
C GLY A 134 8.57 -2.35 5.34
N GLY A 135 7.87 -1.38 4.77
CA GLY A 135 6.86 -0.58 5.46
C GLY A 135 7.46 0.46 6.39
N TRP A 136 6.61 1.25 7.03
CA TRP A 136 7.01 2.34 7.92
C TRP A 136 8.01 1.92 9.01
N THR A 137 7.84 0.75 9.61
CA THR A 137 8.69 0.25 10.70
C THR A 137 9.82 -0.67 10.23
N GLY A 138 9.70 -1.26 9.03
CA GLY A 138 10.66 -2.23 8.50
C GLY A 138 11.71 -1.65 7.55
N SER A 139 11.65 -0.33 7.24
CA SER A 139 12.57 0.31 6.27
C SER A 139 13.97 0.59 6.80
N LYS A 140 14.27 0.28 8.06
CA LYS A 140 15.47 0.72 8.77
C LYS A 140 16.79 0.47 8.02
N TYR A 141 17.00 -0.70 7.46
CA TYR A 141 18.28 -1.11 6.89
C TYR A 141 18.32 -1.09 5.36
N PHE A 142 17.34 -0.49 4.69
CA PHE A 142 17.37 -0.42 3.23
C PHE A 142 18.55 0.38 2.70
N SER A 143 18.90 1.50 3.33
CA SER A 143 20.07 2.31 2.94
C SER A 143 21.34 1.47 2.95
N ASP A 144 21.55 0.65 3.98
CA ASP A 144 22.74 -0.23 4.13
C ASP A 144 22.79 -1.30 3.04
N VAL A 145 21.68 -2.02 2.83
CA VAL A 145 21.65 -3.12 1.84
C VAL A 145 21.67 -2.58 0.40
N ALA A 146 21.26 -1.34 0.19
CA ALA A 146 21.28 -0.69 -1.13
C ALA A 146 22.61 -0.01 -1.46
N ALA A 147 23.49 0.25 -0.47
CA ALA A 147 24.65 1.13 -0.59
C ALA A 147 25.63 0.71 -1.68
N THR A 148 25.94 -0.58 -1.84
CA THR A 148 26.94 -1.08 -2.78
C THR A 148 26.38 -2.18 -3.68
N ALA A 149 27.03 -2.43 -4.83
CA ALA A 149 26.65 -3.54 -5.70
C ALA A 149 26.73 -4.89 -4.98
N ALA A 150 27.74 -5.09 -4.11
CA ALA A 150 27.91 -6.34 -3.36
C ALA A 150 26.80 -6.53 -2.32
N SER A 151 26.46 -5.48 -1.56
CA SER A 151 25.37 -5.56 -0.57
C SER A 151 24.03 -5.81 -1.24
N ARG A 152 23.71 -5.10 -2.36
CA ARG A 152 22.48 -5.36 -3.13
C ARG A 152 22.40 -6.80 -3.62
N GLN A 153 23.49 -7.33 -4.21
CA GLN A 153 23.52 -8.72 -4.70
C GLN A 153 23.31 -9.74 -3.58
N ALA A 154 23.95 -9.55 -2.44
CA ALA A 154 23.81 -10.44 -1.28
C ALA A 154 22.40 -10.38 -0.68
N PHE A 155 21.88 -9.19 -0.49
CA PHE A 155 20.52 -9.00 0.05
C PHE A 155 19.46 -9.63 -0.85
N VAL A 156 19.47 -9.31 -2.14
CA VAL A 156 18.50 -9.85 -3.11
C VAL A 156 18.60 -11.37 -3.23
N ALA A 157 19.83 -11.92 -3.22
CA ALA A 157 20.02 -13.37 -3.24
C ALA A 157 19.42 -14.04 -2.01
N SER A 158 19.55 -13.43 -0.83
CA SER A 158 18.95 -13.94 0.41
C SER A 158 17.41 -13.86 0.37
N CYS A 159 16.81 -12.83 -0.24
CA CYS A 159 15.37 -12.75 -0.42
C CYS A 159 14.84 -13.82 -1.38
N VAL A 160 15.51 -14.03 -2.51
CA VAL A 160 15.16 -15.11 -3.45
C VAL A 160 15.24 -16.47 -2.77
N ASP A 161 16.27 -16.68 -1.94
CA ASP A 161 16.46 -17.94 -1.22
C ASP A 161 15.39 -18.19 -0.16
N LEU A 162 15.15 -17.19 0.69
CA LEU A 162 14.17 -17.26 1.78
C LEU A 162 12.74 -17.40 1.23
N LEU A 163 12.34 -16.52 0.31
CA LEU A 163 10.95 -16.30 -0.04
C LEU A 163 10.49 -17.11 -1.26
N LEU A 164 11.30 -17.20 -2.31
CA LEU A 164 10.87 -17.83 -3.55
C LEU A 164 11.30 -19.29 -3.65
N LYS A 165 12.51 -19.63 -3.19
CA LYS A 165 12.91 -21.02 -3.01
C LYS A 165 12.28 -21.63 -1.74
N GLY A 166 11.85 -20.78 -0.79
CA GLY A 166 11.17 -21.18 0.43
C GLY A 166 12.09 -21.86 1.46
N ASN A 167 13.38 -21.49 1.49
CA ASN A 167 14.34 -22.01 2.45
C ASN A 167 14.20 -21.27 3.78
N LEU A 168 13.26 -21.71 4.61
CA LEU A 168 12.99 -21.12 5.91
C LEU A 168 14.02 -21.57 6.97
N PRO A 169 14.31 -20.74 7.98
CA PRO A 169 15.05 -21.18 9.15
C PRO A 169 14.43 -22.44 9.76
N SER A 170 15.26 -23.36 10.25
CA SER A 170 14.81 -24.58 10.92
C SER A 170 15.82 -24.96 11.99
N ASP A 171 15.44 -24.85 13.25
CA ASP A 171 16.24 -25.28 14.39
C ASP A 171 15.29 -25.91 15.42
N PRO A 172 15.24 -27.25 15.52
CA PRO A 172 14.30 -27.93 16.42
C PRO A 172 14.56 -27.65 17.90
N ALA A 173 15.68 -26.99 18.25
CA ALA A 173 15.95 -26.56 19.61
C ALA A 173 15.29 -25.21 19.96
N THR A 174 14.99 -24.39 18.96
CA THR A 174 14.47 -23.01 19.14
C THR A 174 13.14 -22.75 18.44
N ILE A 175 12.77 -23.56 17.43
CA ILE A 175 11.55 -23.41 16.63
C ILE A 175 10.52 -24.48 17.05
N TRP A 176 9.26 -24.07 17.18
CA TRP A 176 8.17 -24.99 17.46
C TRP A 176 7.03 -24.79 16.43
N PRO A 177 6.48 -25.87 15.86
CA PRO A 177 6.85 -27.28 16.02
C PRO A 177 8.27 -27.58 15.55
N PRO A 178 8.94 -28.60 16.11
CA PRO A 178 10.34 -28.90 15.76
C PRO A 178 10.58 -29.27 14.29
N SER A 179 9.50 -29.58 13.56
CA SER A 179 9.52 -29.88 12.13
C SER A 179 9.35 -28.63 11.26
N ALA A 180 9.03 -27.46 11.83
CA ALA A 180 8.79 -26.25 11.06
C ALA A 180 10.04 -25.73 10.36
N GLY A 181 9.86 -25.22 9.15
CA GLY A 181 10.92 -24.66 8.33
C GLY A 181 11.74 -25.69 7.57
N GLY A 182 12.91 -25.27 7.13
CA GLY A 182 13.84 -26.09 6.34
C GLY A 182 13.82 -25.78 4.84
N PRO A 183 14.71 -26.48 4.09
CA PRO A 183 14.85 -26.23 2.66
C PRO A 183 13.55 -26.49 1.88
N GLY A 184 13.11 -25.48 1.13
CA GLY A 184 11.92 -25.57 0.28
C GLY A 184 10.57 -25.60 1.02
N ALA A 185 10.53 -25.47 2.34
CA ALA A 185 9.30 -25.56 3.13
C ALA A 185 8.23 -24.57 2.68
N ALA A 186 8.60 -23.34 2.29
CA ALA A 186 7.69 -22.32 1.80
C ALA A 186 7.70 -22.17 0.26
N ALA A 187 8.23 -23.11 -0.47
CA ALA A 187 8.25 -23.04 -1.93
C ALA A 187 6.84 -22.92 -2.51
N GLY A 188 6.62 -21.93 -3.38
CA GLY A 188 5.33 -21.70 -4.02
C GLY A 188 4.35 -20.80 -3.25
N VAL A 189 4.68 -20.37 -2.03
CA VAL A 189 3.86 -19.38 -1.28
C VAL A 189 3.82 -18.08 -2.07
N PHE A 190 5.01 -17.51 -2.39
CA PHE A 190 5.11 -16.21 -3.02
C PHE A 190 5.30 -16.28 -4.53
N ASP A 191 4.62 -15.37 -5.24
CA ASP A 191 4.68 -15.17 -6.68
C ASP A 191 5.52 -13.95 -7.07
N GLY A 192 6.06 -13.24 -6.10
CA GLY A 192 6.85 -12.03 -6.30
C GLY A 192 7.30 -11.38 -5.00
N ILE A 193 7.95 -10.24 -5.17
CA ILE A 193 8.45 -9.38 -4.08
C ILE A 193 7.98 -7.96 -4.36
N ASP A 194 7.50 -7.29 -3.33
CA ASP A 194 7.20 -5.88 -3.28
C ASP A 194 8.25 -5.15 -2.45
N ILE A 195 8.58 -3.91 -2.80
CA ILE A 195 9.54 -3.07 -2.08
C ILE A 195 8.81 -1.85 -1.54
N ASP A 196 8.62 -1.83 -0.25
CA ASP A 196 8.00 -0.74 0.49
C ASP A 196 9.06 0.00 1.33
N TRP A 197 9.93 0.75 0.64
CA TRP A 197 10.99 1.55 1.28
C TRP A 197 10.50 2.97 1.56
N GLU A 198 10.27 3.28 2.84
CA GLU A 198 9.72 4.56 3.29
C GLU A 198 10.76 5.39 4.06
N TYR A 199 11.54 6.31 3.44
CA TYR A 199 11.64 6.55 1.98
C TYR A 199 13.12 6.75 1.61
N PRO A 200 13.57 6.40 0.39
CA PRO A 200 14.95 6.61 -0.02
C PRO A 200 15.37 8.09 0.03
N GLY A 201 16.53 8.37 0.62
CA GLY A 201 17.17 9.68 0.54
C GLY A 201 16.62 10.76 1.46
N ILE A 202 15.61 10.48 2.26
CA ILE A 202 15.03 11.43 3.23
C ILE A 202 14.89 10.78 4.60
N ASP A 203 14.81 11.62 5.64
CA ASP A 203 14.43 11.20 7.00
C ASP A 203 12.92 11.40 7.17
N PRO A 204 12.11 10.34 7.15
CA PRO A 204 10.68 10.46 7.36
C PRO A 204 10.28 10.52 8.85
N GLY A 205 11.24 10.43 9.77
CA GLY A 205 10.99 10.43 11.20
C GLY A 205 10.66 9.07 11.82
N ASN A 206 10.79 7.97 11.06
CA ASN A 206 10.53 6.60 11.53
C ASN A 206 11.78 5.87 12.05
N GLY A 207 12.94 6.53 12.06
CA GLY A 207 14.23 5.97 12.49
C GLY A 207 14.90 5.08 11.44
N ALA A 208 14.49 5.16 10.18
CA ALA A 208 15.16 4.50 9.07
C ALA A 208 16.52 5.15 8.79
N ASP A 209 17.53 4.31 8.49
CA ASP A 209 18.81 4.79 8.02
C ASP A 209 18.65 5.39 6.61
N HIS A 210 19.26 6.53 6.34
CA HIS A 210 19.06 7.24 5.09
C HIS A 210 20.34 7.97 4.62
N SER A 211 20.44 8.14 3.32
CA SER A 211 21.54 8.85 2.63
C SER A 211 21.01 9.51 1.36
N PRO A 212 21.49 10.69 0.97
CA PRO A 212 21.14 11.30 -0.34
C PRO A 212 21.42 10.38 -1.54
N ALA A 213 22.33 9.42 -1.40
CA ALA A 213 22.63 8.43 -2.45
C ALA A 213 21.49 7.40 -2.63
N ASP A 214 20.59 7.25 -1.68
CA ASP A 214 19.56 6.23 -1.69
C ASP A 214 18.55 6.39 -2.82
N VAL A 215 18.33 7.63 -3.30
CA VAL A 215 17.49 7.89 -4.47
C VAL A 215 17.95 7.06 -5.68
N HIS A 216 19.26 7.07 -5.95
CA HIS A 216 19.85 6.26 -7.01
C HIS A 216 20.02 4.79 -6.60
N ASN A 217 20.42 4.55 -5.36
CA ASN A 217 20.62 3.20 -4.83
C ASN A 217 19.33 2.38 -4.83
N ALA A 218 18.17 3.01 -4.59
CA ALA A 218 16.86 2.35 -4.68
C ALA A 218 16.58 1.86 -6.11
N THR A 219 16.85 2.69 -7.11
CA THR A 219 16.78 2.29 -8.53
C THR A 219 17.69 1.08 -8.82
N LEU A 220 18.92 1.12 -8.34
CA LEU A 220 19.88 0.01 -8.52
C LEU A 220 19.46 -1.26 -7.77
N LEU A 221 18.84 -1.11 -6.60
CA LEU A 221 18.30 -2.23 -5.82
C LEU A 221 17.14 -2.91 -6.56
N LEU A 222 16.18 -2.13 -7.08
CA LEU A 222 15.08 -2.67 -7.89
C LEU A 222 15.60 -3.37 -9.16
N GLN A 223 16.60 -2.80 -9.82
CA GLN A 223 17.22 -3.44 -10.99
C GLN A 223 17.90 -4.76 -10.63
N GLU A 224 18.55 -4.85 -9.47
CA GLU A 224 19.15 -6.09 -9.00
C GLU A 224 18.09 -7.13 -8.63
N PHE A 225 16.97 -6.73 -7.98
CA PHE A 225 15.82 -7.60 -7.80
C PHE A 225 15.31 -8.15 -9.13
N ARG A 226 15.04 -7.28 -10.10
CA ARG A 226 14.54 -7.73 -11.42
C ARG A 226 15.49 -8.70 -12.08
N ARG A 227 16.79 -8.41 -12.06
CA ARG A 227 17.83 -9.30 -12.62
C ARG A 227 17.82 -10.69 -11.98
N GLN A 228 17.75 -10.80 -10.65
CA GLN A 228 17.76 -12.09 -9.97
C GLN A 228 16.44 -12.82 -10.08
N LEU A 229 15.31 -12.09 -10.02
CA LEU A 229 13.98 -12.68 -10.24
C LEU A 229 13.84 -13.25 -11.65
N ASP A 230 14.35 -12.57 -12.67
CA ASP A 230 14.35 -13.08 -14.05
C ASP A 230 15.24 -14.31 -14.21
N ALA A 231 16.42 -14.30 -13.60
CA ALA A 231 17.34 -15.45 -13.65
C ALA A 231 16.74 -16.68 -12.95
N TYR A 232 16.13 -16.50 -11.77
CA TYR A 232 15.45 -17.57 -11.07
C TYR A 232 14.19 -18.02 -11.83
N GLY A 233 13.40 -17.08 -12.32
CA GLY A 233 12.19 -17.33 -13.09
C GLY A 233 12.45 -18.13 -14.37
N ALA A 234 13.54 -17.83 -15.09
CA ALA A 234 13.95 -18.58 -16.28
C ALA A 234 14.20 -20.07 -15.95
N SER A 235 14.80 -20.37 -14.79
CA SER A 235 15.02 -21.76 -14.32
C SER A 235 13.73 -22.45 -13.87
N ALA A 236 12.76 -21.68 -13.36
CA ALA A 236 11.50 -22.18 -12.84
C ALA A 236 10.36 -22.17 -13.90
N GLY A 237 10.61 -21.64 -15.09
CA GLY A 237 9.59 -21.47 -16.13
C GLY A 237 8.47 -20.49 -15.75
N LYS A 238 8.77 -19.48 -14.92
CA LYS A 238 7.81 -18.59 -14.29
C LYS A 238 8.32 -17.14 -14.29
N HIS A 239 7.44 -16.17 -14.46
CA HIS A 239 7.73 -14.77 -14.15
C HIS A 239 7.36 -14.49 -12.69
N TYR A 240 8.33 -13.98 -11.91
CA TYR A 240 8.10 -13.49 -10.57
C TYR A 240 7.86 -11.99 -10.59
N LEU A 241 6.81 -11.56 -9.92
CA LEU A 241 6.44 -10.15 -9.83
C LEU A 241 7.49 -9.35 -9.05
N LEU A 242 7.71 -8.13 -9.47
CA LEU A 242 8.42 -7.10 -8.71
C LEU A 242 7.55 -5.85 -8.70
N THR A 243 7.13 -5.42 -7.52
CA THR A 243 6.35 -4.20 -7.32
C THR A 243 7.09 -3.25 -6.38
N ALA A 244 6.63 -2.03 -6.27
CA ALA A 244 7.16 -1.07 -5.31
C ALA A 244 6.06 -0.13 -4.85
N ASP A 245 6.06 0.18 -3.55
CA ASP A 245 5.18 1.15 -2.93
C ASP A 245 5.85 2.53 -2.95
N LEU A 246 5.20 3.50 -3.58
CA LEU A 246 5.74 4.83 -3.75
C LEU A 246 4.83 5.91 -3.15
N PRO A 247 5.41 6.97 -2.55
CA PRO A 247 4.66 7.98 -1.81
C PRO A 247 3.71 8.79 -2.70
N ALA A 248 2.62 9.27 -2.09
CA ALA A 248 1.72 10.23 -2.71
C ALA A 248 2.27 11.66 -2.67
N GLY A 249 1.73 12.52 -3.54
CA GLY A 249 2.11 13.92 -3.61
C GLY A 249 3.54 14.15 -4.09
N ASN A 250 4.01 15.39 -3.97
CA ASN A 250 5.38 15.74 -4.41
C ASN A 250 6.39 15.79 -3.25
N VAL A 251 5.94 15.94 -2.01
CA VAL A 251 6.86 16.21 -0.88
C VAL A 251 7.80 15.04 -0.65
N ASN A 252 7.28 13.83 -0.65
CA ASN A 252 8.08 12.62 -0.44
C ASN A 252 8.58 12.00 -1.76
N SER A 253 7.99 12.34 -2.90
CA SER A 253 8.35 11.73 -4.19
C SER A 253 9.39 12.55 -4.97
N SER A 254 9.46 13.87 -4.82
CA SER A 254 10.32 14.74 -5.61
C SER A 254 11.82 14.56 -5.37
N GLY A 255 12.23 13.89 -4.29
CA GLY A 255 13.63 13.63 -3.97
C GLY A 255 13.93 12.17 -3.68
N SER A 256 12.92 11.30 -3.58
CA SER A 256 13.11 9.94 -3.09
C SER A 256 13.13 8.85 -4.16
N TRP A 257 12.69 9.13 -5.40
CA TRP A 257 12.61 8.10 -6.45
C TRP A 257 12.92 8.63 -7.85
N GLU A 258 13.65 7.86 -8.63
CA GLU A 258 13.85 8.07 -10.07
C GLU A 258 12.67 7.46 -10.86
N LEU A 259 11.50 8.11 -10.84
CA LEU A 259 10.19 7.56 -11.23
C LEU A 259 10.19 6.86 -12.60
N ALA A 260 10.76 7.51 -13.64
CA ALA A 260 10.80 6.93 -14.97
C ALA A 260 11.69 5.67 -15.06
N GLN A 261 12.71 5.54 -14.22
CA GLN A 261 13.59 4.37 -14.18
C GLN A 261 12.92 3.23 -13.39
N VAL A 262 12.34 3.55 -12.24
CA VAL A 262 11.55 2.61 -11.44
C VAL A 262 10.43 1.99 -12.29
N SER A 263 9.64 2.82 -12.96
CA SER A 263 8.54 2.37 -13.83
C SER A 263 8.95 1.36 -14.91
N ARG A 264 10.19 1.47 -15.43
CA ARG A 264 10.70 0.50 -16.41
C ARG A 264 11.19 -0.80 -15.78
N THR A 265 11.45 -0.80 -14.48
CA THR A 265 12.06 -1.93 -13.77
C THR A 265 11.00 -2.84 -13.13
N VAL A 266 9.97 -2.23 -12.52
CA VAL A 266 8.92 -2.96 -11.80
C VAL A 266 7.76 -3.37 -12.72
N ASP A 267 6.99 -4.37 -12.31
CA ASP A 267 5.75 -4.77 -12.99
C ASP A 267 4.69 -3.69 -12.83
N TRP A 268 4.56 -3.12 -11.63
CA TRP A 268 3.75 -1.93 -11.35
C TRP A 268 4.20 -1.23 -10.06
N ILE A 269 3.65 -0.05 -9.85
CA ILE A 269 3.86 0.82 -8.69
C ILE A 269 2.54 0.92 -7.94
N ASN A 270 2.56 0.60 -6.66
CA ASN A 270 1.48 0.89 -5.72
C ASN A 270 1.66 2.33 -5.22
N LEU A 271 0.66 3.18 -5.42
CA LEU A 271 0.69 4.56 -4.92
C LEU A 271 0.09 4.60 -3.52
N LEU A 272 0.84 5.12 -2.55
CA LEU A 272 0.41 5.35 -1.17
C LEU A 272 -0.52 6.59 -1.10
N THR A 273 -1.66 6.57 -1.82
CA THR A 273 -2.60 7.69 -1.94
C THR A 273 -3.49 7.85 -0.72
N PHE A 274 -2.89 7.88 0.44
CA PHE A 274 -3.45 8.11 1.77
C PHE A 274 -2.38 8.75 2.67
N ASP A 275 -2.71 9.03 3.92
CA ASP A 275 -1.87 9.79 4.84
C ASP A 275 -1.44 11.16 4.30
N PHE A 276 -2.33 11.78 3.46
CA PHE A 276 -2.12 13.15 3.02
C PHE A 276 -2.21 14.11 4.21
N HIS A 277 -3.12 13.84 5.14
CA HIS A 277 -3.36 14.61 6.36
C HIS A 277 -3.61 13.70 7.55
N GLY A 278 -3.18 14.13 8.72
CA GLY A 278 -3.32 13.42 9.99
C GLY A 278 -3.08 14.31 11.19
N SER A 279 -3.01 13.73 12.38
CA SER A 279 -2.83 14.44 13.64
C SER A 279 -1.52 15.25 13.75
N TRP A 280 -0.61 15.08 12.82
CA TRP A 280 0.63 15.87 12.66
C TRP A 280 0.42 17.25 12.02
N ASP A 281 -0.72 17.47 11.37
CA ASP A 281 -1.08 18.76 10.79
C ASP A 281 -1.63 19.71 11.86
N ALA A 282 -1.68 21.00 11.56
CA ALA A 282 -2.29 21.99 12.45
C ALA A 282 -3.82 22.04 12.34
N TRP A 283 -4.39 21.42 11.31
CA TRP A 283 -5.79 21.51 10.91
C TRP A 283 -6.34 20.16 10.53
N THR A 284 -7.61 19.91 10.81
CA THR A 284 -8.32 18.75 10.31
C THR A 284 -8.45 18.82 8.79
N ASP A 285 -8.16 17.71 8.12
CA ASP A 285 -8.34 17.57 6.68
C ASP A 285 -8.53 16.07 6.31
N PHE A 286 -8.59 15.77 5.04
CA PHE A 286 -8.89 14.42 4.55
C PHE A 286 -7.64 13.52 4.50
N ASN A 287 -7.72 12.35 5.11
CA ASN A 287 -6.71 11.29 5.03
C ASN A 287 -6.38 10.93 3.57
N SER A 288 -7.42 10.78 2.74
CA SER A 288 -7.26 10.36 1.34
C SER A 288 -8.28 11.11 0.47
N PRO A 289 -8.08 12.42 0.19
CA PRO A 289 -8.95 13.16 -0.72
C PRO A 289 -8.82 12.61 -2.15
N PHE A 290 -9.95 12.45 -2.87
CA PHE A 290 -9.89 12.07 -4.28
C PHE A 290 -9.31 13.21 -5.14
N SER A 291 -9.76 14.44 -4.90
CA SER A 291 -9.25 15.68 -5.50
C SER A 291 -9.04 16.75 -4.43
N LEU A 292 -8.24 17.75 -4.72
CA LEU A 292 -7.99 18.85 -3.79
C LEU A 292 -9.22 19.73 -3.63
N ASP A 293 -9.66 19.97 -2.38
CA ASP A 293 -10.54 21.12 -2.09
C ASP A 293 -9.70 22.40 -2.11
N PRO A 294 -10.09 23.43 -2.92
CA PRO A 294 -9.40 24.72 -2.93
C PRO A 294 -9.33 25.44 -1.57
N LYS A 295 -10.14 25.02 -0.60
CA LYS A 295 -10.16 25.56 0.78
C LYS A 295 -9.23 24.81 1.72
N SER A 296 -8.66 23.68 1.30
CA SER A 296 -7.71 22.91 2.12
C SER A 296 -6.52 23.80 2.51
N PRO A 297 -6.16 23.84 3.79
CA PRO A 297 -5.01 24.60 4.26
C PRO A 297 -3.73 24.14 3.55
N PRO A 298 -2.82 25.06 3.22
CA PRO A 298 -1.58 24.69 2.52
C PRO A 298 -0.66 23.85 3.42
N VAL A 299 -0.13 22.77 2.85
CA VAL A 299 0.90 21.94 3.49
C VAL A 299 2.28 22.51 3.17
N PRO A 300 3.14 22.79 4.16
CA PRO A 300 4.47 23.34 3.94
C PRO A 300 5.30 22.45 3.01
N GLY A 301 5.86 23.04 1.95
CA GLY A 301 6.68 22.33 0.97
C GLY A 301 5.90 21.53 -0.09
N ALA A 302 4.59 21.35 0.07
CA ALA A 302 3.77 20.64 -0.90
C ALA A 302 3.43 21.51 -2.12
N LEU A 303 3.52 20.90 -3.30
CA LEU A 303 2.81 21.38 -4.46
C LEU A 303 1.35 20.92 -4.33
N MET A 304 0.47 21.78 -3.83
CA MET A 304 -0.90 21.40 -3.44
C MET A 304 -1.69 20.71 -4.55
N SER A 305 -1.42 21.01 -5.82
CA SER A 305 -2.07 20.31 -6.94
C SER A 305 -1.81 18.80 -6.96
N THR A 306 -0.78 18.31 -6.25
CA THR A 306 -0.44 16.89 -6.13
C THR A 306 -0.97 16.26 -4.85
N TRP A 307 -1.58 17.05 -3.94
CA TRP A 307 -1.96 16.63 -2.59
C TRP A 307 -3.36 16.02 -2.55
N SER A 308 -3.57 15.04 -3.42
CA SER A 308 -4.80 14.24 -3.55
C SER A 308 -4.54 13.00 -4.40
N THR A 309 -5.45 12.06 -4.43
CA THR A 309 -5.34 10.85 -5.26
C THR A 309 -5.16 11.19 -6.74
N ALA A 310 -6.05 12.00 -7.32
CA ALA A 310 -5.97 12.38 -8.74
C ALA A 310 -4.72 13.21 -9.03
N GLY A 311 -4.40 14.18 -8.17
CA GLY A 311 -3.20 15.01 -8.32
C GLY A 311 -1.90 14.20 -8.23
N THR A 312 -1.85 13.17 -7.38
CA THR A 312 -0.72 12.23 -7.33
C THR A 312 -0.58 11.45 -8.64
N VAL A 313 -1.67 10.89 -9.16
CA VAL A 313 -1.67 10.19 -10.45
C VAL A 313 -1.16 11.10 -11.56
N ASP A 314 -1.69 12.32 -11.68
CA ASP A 314 -1.25 13.30 -12.67
C ASP A 314 0.25 13.60 -12.54
N TYR A 315 0.77 13.73 -11.31
CA TYR A 315 2.19 13.96 -11.06
C TYR A 315 3.06 12.81 -11.57
N TYR A 316 2.69 11.57 -11.29
CA TYR A 316 3.44 10.39 -11.74
C TYR A 316 3.42 10.26 -13.26
N LEU A 317 2.27 10.46 -13.91
CA LEU A 317 2.14 10.47 -15.37
C LEU A 317 3.00 11.56 -16.00
N ALA A 318 2.99 12.77 -15.46
CA ALA A 318 3.81 13.89 -15.93
C ALA A 318 5.32 13.64 -15.78
N ASN A 319 5.74 12.78 -14.83
CA ASN A 319 7.12 12.39 -14.59
C ASN A 319 7.53 11.09 -15.29
N GLY A 320 6.78 10.66 -16.31
CA GLY A 320 7.17 9.60 -17.24
C GLY A 320 6.83 8.18 -16.80
N VAL A 321 5.94 8.02 -15.83
CA VAL A 321 5.35 6.72 -15.47
C VAL A 321 4.20 6.41 -16.43
N SER A 322 4.16 5.20 -16.99
CA SER A 322 3.06 4.76 -17.86
C SER A 322 1.80 4.47 -17.04
N PRO A 323 0.58 4.81 -17.53
CA PRO A 323 -0.67 4.56 -16.81
C PRO A 323 -0.86 3.11 -16.38
N ASP A 324 -0.50 2.16 -17.25
CA ASP A 324 -0.58 0.72 -16.99
C ASP A 324 0.40 0.21 -15.92
N LYS A 325 1.20 1.10 -15.34
CA LYS A 325 2.11 0.84 -14.22
C LYS A 325 1.59 1.34 -12.87
N LEU A 326 0.49 2.10 -12.86
CA LEU A 326 -0.01 2.72 -11.63
C LEU A 326 -1.18 1.94 -11.02
N VAL A 327 -1.05 1.57 -9.76
CA VAL A 327 -2.11 0.99 -8.92
C VAL A 327 -2.38 1.96 -7.78
N VAL A 328 -3.63 2.42 -7.66
CA VAL A 328 -4.01 3.50 -6.73
C VAL A 328 -4.36 2.93 -5.36
N GLY A 329 -3.80 3.50 -4.31
CA GLY A 329 -4.03 3.09 -2.93
C GLY A 329 -5.35 3.56 -2.35
N VAL A 330 -5.94 2.73 -1.50
CA VAL A 330 -7.18 2.98 -0.76
C VAL A 330 -6.96 2.64 0.69
N PRO A 331 -7.09 3.58 1.63
CA PRO A 331 -6.99 3.27 3.04
C PRO A 331 -8.30 2.67 3.55
N PHE A 332 -8.23 1.54 4.22
CA PHE A 332 -9.36 0.96 4.96
C PHE A 332 -9.41 1.45 6.41
N TYR A 333 -8.88 2.65 6.65
CA TYR A 333 -8.83 3.34 7.93
C TYR A 333 -9.04 4.84 7.73
N GLY A 334 -9.43 5.51 8.80
CA GLY A 334 -9.59 6.96 8.86
C GLY A 334 -8.46 7.66 9.60
N LYS A 335 -8.61 8.99 9.75
CA LYS A 335 -7.82 9.80 10.69
C LYS A 335 -8.76 10.51 11.64
N GLU A 336 -8.54 10.32 12.94
CA GLU A 336 -9.32 10.91 14.02
C GLU A 336 -8.61 12.11 14.62
N TYR A 337 -9.36 13.17 14.81
CA TYR A 337 -8.91 14.39 15.50
C TYR A 337 -9.90 14.71 16.63
N VAL A 338 -9.40 15.15 17.78
CA VAL A 338 -10.21 15.48 18.96
C VAL A 338 -10.00 16.92 19.39
N GLY A 339 -10.93 17.45 20.19
CA GLY A 339 -10.90 18.87 20.61
C GLY A 339 -11.16 19.83 19.44
N VAL A 340 -11.94 19.39 18.45
CA VAL A 340 -12.19 20.11 17.18
C VAL A 340 -13.41 21.03 17.33
N PRO A 341 -13.29 22.35 17.07
CA PRO A 341 -14.44 23.27 17.08
C PRO A 341 -15.51 22.91 16.05
N GLY A 342 -16.78 23.23 16.38
CA GLY A 342 -17.92 22.92 15.50
C GLY A 342 -18.06 23.75 14.24
N THR A 343 -17.21 24.75 14.02
CA THR A 343 -17.20 25.56 12.79
C THR A 343 -16.96 24.65 11.58
N ASN A 344 -17.71 24.84 10.51
CA ASN A 344 -17.65 24.02 9.28
C ASN A 344 -17.76 22.51 9.58
N ASN A 345 -18.50 22.13 10.61
CA ASN A 345 -18.65 20.75 11.06
C ASN A 345 -17.29 20.05 11.30
N GLY A 346 -16.36 20.79 11.88
CA GLY A 346 -15.02 20.31 12.21
C GLY A 346 -14.03 20.27 11.06
N LEU A 347 -14.41 20.51 9.81
CA LEU A 347 -13.51 20.48 8.65
C LEU A 347 -12.68 21.78 8.59
N PHE A 348 -11.36 21.62 8.35
CA PHE A 348 -10.36 22.71 8.29
C PHE A 348 -10.29 23.53 9.60
N GLN A 349 -10.40 22.85 10.72
CA GLN A 349 -10.35 23.47 12.04
C GLN A 349 -9.08 23.04 12.80
N PRO A 350 -8.59 23.88 13.73
CA PRO A 350 -7.55 23.45 14.65
C PRO A 350 -8.07 22.31 15.54
N HIS A 351 -7.17 21.50 16.06
CA HIS A 351 -7.52 20.37 16.91
C HIS A 351 -6.63 20.29 18.14
N GLY A 352 -7.03 19.45 19.12
CA GLY A 352 -6.25 19.15 20.31
C GLY A 352 -5.16 18.10 20.07
N ALA A 353 -4.58 17.58 21.16
CA ALA A 353 -3.64 16.47 21.08
C ALA A 353 -4.35 15.23 20.48
N PRO A 354 -3.63 14.42 19.67
CA PRO A 354 -4.23 13.23 19.06
C PRO A 354 -4.69 12.23 20.12
N PRO A 355 -5.73 11.42 19.84
CA PRO A 355 -6.10 10.28 20.68
C PRO A 355 -4.99 9.21 20.66
N SER A 356 -5.10 8.22 21.55
CA SER A 356 -4.12 7.12 21.63
C SER A 356 -4.09 6.24 20.37
N ASN A 357 -5.20 6.17 19.66
CA ASN A 357 -5.31 5.63 18.30
C ASN A 357 -5.99 6.70 17.45
N ASP A 358 -5.24 7.34 16.56
CA ASP A 358 -5.76 8.36 15.65
C ASP A 358 -6.13 7.83 14.27
N SER A 359 -6.09 6.51 14.10
CA SER A 359 -6.33 5.85 12.82
C SER A 359 -7.37 4.74 12.94
N PRO A 360 -8.65 5.09 13.27
CA PRO A 360 -9.72 4.11 13.40
C PRO A 360 -9.92 3.36 12.08
N THR A 361 -10.06 2.04 12.15
CA THR A 361 -10.33 1.19 10.98
C THR A 361 -11.77 1.40 10.49
N TYR A 362 -12.06 1.05 9.24
CA TYR A 362 -13.43 1.09 8.74
C TYR A 362 -14.34 0.15 9.55
N HIS A 363 -13.81 -1.00 9.99
CA HIS A 363 -14.47 -1.90 10.91
C HIS A 363 -14.84 -1.23 12.25
N ASP A 364 -13.93 -0.43 12.83
CA ASP A 364 -14.24 0.29 14.09
C ASP A 364 -15.36 1.31 13.89
N LEU A 365 -15.37 1.97 12.73
CA LEU A 365 -16.39 2.98 12.43
C LEU A 365 -17.78 2.38 12.23
N VAL A 366 -17.87 1.15 11.68
CA VAL A 366 -19.12 0.55 11.21
C VAL A 366 -19.63 -0.55 12.16
N ASP A 367 -18.77 -1.44 12.63
CA ASP A 367 -19.16 -2.68 13.29
C ASP A 367 -18.90 -2.74 14.79
N THR A 368 -17.73 -2.28 15.27
CA THR A 368 -17.31 -2.50 16.66
C THR A 368 -17.31 -1.26 17.54
N GLY A 369 -17.00 -0.09 16.99
CA GLY A 369 -16.80 1.15 17.72
C GLY A 369 -15.33 1.58 17.82
N LEU A 370 -15.11 2.86 18.10
CA LEU A 370 -13.78 3.45 18.20
C LEU A 370 -12.95 2.75 19.27
N ALA A 371 -11.72 2.39 18.93
CA ALA A 371 -10.82 1.65 19.80
C ALA A 371 -9.56 2.46 20.17
N ASP A 372 -8.95 2.13 21.31
CA ASP A 372 -7.64 2.64 21.69
C ASP A 372 -6.48 1.92 20.96
N ALA A 373 -5.25 2.31 21.26
CA ALA A 373 -4.06 1.69 20.64
C ALA A 373 -3.88 0.19 20.99
N ASN A 374 -4.60 -0.34 21.98
CA ASN A 374 -4.61 -1.74 22.35
C ASN A 374 -5.81 -2.48 21.74
N LEU A 375 -6.53 -1.86 20.80
CA LEU A 375 -7.76 -2.34 20.17
C LEU A 375 -8.91 -2.59 21.18
N THR A 376 -8.87 -1.93 22.36
CA THR A 376 -9.97 -1.93 23.31
C THR A 376 -11.01 -0.92 22.84
N VAL A 377 -12.27 -1.34 22.70
CA VAL A 377 -13.35 -0.42 22.31
C VAL A 377 -13.60 0.58 23.44
N ILE A 378 -13.39 1.86 23.12
CA ILE A 378 -13.54 3.00 24.05
C ILE A 378 -14.60 4.00 23.60
N GLY A 379 -15.13 3.84 22.39
CA GLY A 379 -16.13 4.71 21.81
C GLY A 379 -17.18 3.94 21.02
N PRO A 380 -18.21 4.64 20.53
CA PRO A 380 -19.29 4.01 19.78
C PRO A 380 -18.91 3.82 18.32
N THR A 381 -19.70 2.97 17.61
CA THR A 381 -19.74 3.00 16.13
C THR A 381 -20.17 4.39 15.65
N ALA A 382 -19.58 4.84 14.57
CA ALA A 382 -19.71 6.23 14.11
C ALA A 382 -20.62 6.40 12.89
N VAL A 383 -20.75 5.35 12.06
CA VAL A 383 -21.50 5.42 10.81
C VAL A 383 -22.18 4.09 10.49
N SER A 384 -23.33 4.12 9.84
CA SER A 384 -23.97 2.92 9.27
C SER A 384 -23.29 2.48 7.98
N ARG A 385 -23.41 1.19 7.64
CA ARG A 385 -22.95 0.67 6.35
C ARG A 385 -23.46 1.52 5.18
N THR A 386 -22.65 1.65 4.16
CA THR A 386 -22.94 2.42 2.95
C THR A 386 -23.01 1.46 1.76
N SER A 387 -24.03 1.61 0.90
CA SER A 387 -24.12 0.80 -0.30
C SER A 387 -23.04 1.16 -1.33
N ASN A 388 -22.61 0.18 -2.13
CA ASN A 388 -21.62 0.38 -3.19
C ASN A 388 -22.06 1.40 -4.29
N THR A 389 -23.34 1.73 -4.33
CA THR A 389 -23.93 2.58 -5.38
C THR A 389 -24.38 3.94 -4.87
N GLY A 390 -24.33 4.18 -3.56
CA GLY A 390 -24.85 5.37 -2.94
C GLY A 390 -23.96 6.01 -1.89
N ASN A 391 -24.26 7.25 -1.60
CA ASN A 391 -23.68 8.04 -0.52
C ASN A 391 -24.68 8.07 0.65
N ASP A 392 -25.16 6.89 1.06
CA ASP A 392 -26.33 6.68 1.92
C ASP A 392 -25.99 6.37 3.39
N GLY A 393 -24.71 6.25 3.73
CA GLY A 393 -24.25 6.10 5.12
C GLY A 393 -24.75 7.23 6.02
N LYS A 394 -25.19 6.88 7.22
CA LYS A 394 -25.72 7.82 8.21
C LYS A 394 -24.84 7.82 9.44
N GLY A 395 -24.52 9.02 9.96
CA GLY A 395 -23.88 9.16 11.25
C GLY A 395 -24.72 8.50 12.38
N LEU A 396 -24.05 7.86 13.31
CA LEU A 396 -24.61 7.17 14.46
C LEU A 396 -24.05 7.74 15.76
N ASN A 397 -24.75 7.52 16.86
CA ASN A 397 -24.24 7.79 18.22
C ASN A 397 -23.70 9.22 18.45
N GLY A 398 -24.37 10.21 17.90
CA GLY A 398 -23.98 11.61 17.99
C GLY A 398 -23.06 12.10 16.89
N PHE A 399 -22.55 11.22 16.04
CA PHE A 399 -21.89 11.60 14.82
C PHE A 399 -22.89 12.01 13.75
N ALA A 400 -22.56 13.07 13.00
CA ALA A 400 -23.18 13.42 11.74
C ALA A 400 -22.20 13.11 10.61
N ARG A 401 -22.69 12.52 9.51
CA ARG A 401 -21.91 12.27 8.30
C ARG A 401 -22.07 13.43 7.33
N TYR A 402 -20.95 13.85 6.79
CA TYR A 402 -20.87 14.89 5.78
C TYR A 402 -20.12 14.37 4.55
N TYR A 403 -20.21 15.08 3.45
CA TYR A 403 -19.49 14.76 2.21
C TYR A 403 -19.03 16.07 1.55
N ASP A 404 -17.74 16.15 1.23
CA ASP A 404 -17.18 17.26 0.47
C ASP A 404 -17.21 16.94 -1.03
N GLY A 405 -17.89 17.78 -1.80
CA GLY A 405 -18.04 17.57 -3.24
C GLY A 405 -16.80 17.91 -4.05
N ALA A 406 -15.91 18.77 -3.53
CA ALA A 406 -14.66 19.12 -4.19
C ALA A 406 -13.59 18.03 -3.94
N ALA A 407 -13.40 17.63 -2.70
CA ALA A 407 -12.49 16.56 -2.34
C ALA A 407 -13.04 15.16 -2.67
N LYS A 408 -14.35 15.02 -2.92
CA LYS A 408 -15.07 13.74 -3.04
C LYS A 408 -14.74 12.80 -1.88
N ALA A 409 -14.80 13.33 -0.68
CA ALA A 409 -14.44 12.63 0.54
C ALA A 409 -15.52 12.77 1.61
N PRO A 410 -15.91 11.68 2.29
CA PRO A 410 -16.77 11.71 3.45
C PRO A 410 -15.99 12.06 4.71
N TRP A 411 -16.68 12.67 5.70
CA TRP A 411 -16.19 12.77 7.06
C TRP A 411 -17.32 12.68 8.07
N LEU A 412 -16.94 12.40 9.31
CA LEU A 412 -17.81 12.34 10.46
C LEU A 412 -17.44 13.44 11.43
N TYR A 413 -18.45 14.03 12.08
CA TYR A 413 -18.23 14.99 13.15
C TYR A 413 -19.21 14.75 14.29
N ASN A 414 -18.67 14.67 15.52
CA ASN A 414 -19.42 14.61 16.77
C ASN A 414 -19.04 15.84 17.63
N PRO A 415 -19.95 16.81 17.87
CA PRO A 415 -19.60 18.04 18.58
C PRO A 415 -19.34 17.86 20.08
N THR A 416 -19.70 16.72 20.66
CA THR A 416 -19.68 16.49 22.11
C THR A 416 -18.63 15.48 22.57
N LEU A 417 -18.32 14.48 21.74
CA LEU A 417 -17.31 13.47 22.05
C LEU A 417 -15.94 14.13 22.08
N ASN A 418 -15.18 13.93 23.15
CA ASN A 418 -13.81 14.44 23.33
C ASN A 418 -13.63 15.94 23.05
N GLY A 419 -14.65 16.76 23.30
CA GLY A 419 -14.61 18.21 23.01
C GLY A 419 -14.75 18.56 21.53
N GLY A 420 -15.27 17.65 20.74
CA GLY A 420 -15.42 17.67 19.27
C GLY A 420 -14.51 16.61 18.62
N THR A 421 -15.09 15.60 18.01
CA THR A 421 -14.36 14.57 17.26
C THR A 421 -14.65 14.67 15.79
N PHE A 422 -13.61 14.82 14.97
CA PHE A 422 -13.64 14.77 13.52
C PHE A 422 -12.96 13.50 13.04
N ILE A 423 -13.56 12.78 12.09
CA ILE A 423 -12.95 11.59 11.48
C ILE A 423 -13.05 11.69 9.96
N SER A 424 -11.91 11.77 9.30
CA SER A 424 -11.78 11.56 7.86
C SER A 424 -11.70 10.07 7.57
N TYR A 425 -12.43 9.57 6.57
CA TYR A 425 -12.40 8.15 6.19
C TYR A 425 -12.74 7.97 4.71
N VAL A 426 -12.69 6.74 4.20
CA VAL A 426 -13.25 6.37 2.90
C VAL A 426 -14.44 5.44 3.10
N ASP A 427 -15.40 5.52 2.20
CA ASP A 427 -16.55 4.63 2.13
C ASP A 427 -16.61 3.94 0.74
N PRO A 428 -17.48 2.96 0.51
CA PRO A 428 -17.59 2.29 -0.78
C PRO A 428 -17.80 3.25 -1.96
N HIS A 429 -18.47 4.39 -1.76
CA HIS A 429 -18.64 5.41 -2.80
C HIS A 429 -17.32 6.09 -3.17
N ALA A 430 -16.50 6.44 -2.17
CA ALA A 430 -15.18 7.03 -2.39
C ALA A 430 -14.21 6.02 -3.06
N VAL A 431 -14.32 4.72 -2.75
CA VAL A 431 -13.58 3.66 -3.45
C VAL A 431 -14.03 3.55 -4.91
N ALA A 432 -15.34 3.57 -5.17
CA ALA A 432 -15.89 3.53 -6.53
C ALA A 432 -15.46 4.73 -7.39
N ASP A 433 -15.26 5.93 -6.80
CA ASP A 433 -14.68 7.08 -7.50
C ASP A 433 -13.27 6.79 -8.00
N ARG A 434 -12.44 6.13 -7.19
CA ARG A 434 -11.08 5.70 -7.57
C ARG A 434 -11.11 4.62 -8.65
N ALA A 435 -12.05 3.67 -8.55
CA ALA A 435 -12.24 2.66 -9.59
C ALA A 435 -12.63 3.30 -10.94
N ARG A 436 -13.43 4.38 -10.93
CA ARG A 436 -13.72 5.17 -12.15
C ARG A 436 -12.48 5.85 -12.72
N LEU A 437 -11.63 6.46 -11.87
CA LEU A 437 -10.36 7.05 -12.30
C LEU A 437 -9.47 6.00 -12.99
N VAL A 438 -9.31 4.84 -12.38
CA VAL A 438 -8.52 3.72 -12.93
C VAL A 438 -8.97 3.37 -14.35
N ARG A 439 -10.28 3.28 -14.58
CA ARG A 439 -10.81 2.97 -15.91
C ARG A 439 -10.65 4.12 -16.91
N GLN A 440 -10.92 5.36 -16.48
CA GLN A 440 -10.85 6.55 -17.35
C GLN A 440 -9.42 6.79 -17.84
N ASP A 441 -8.45 6.68 -16.95
CA ASP A 441 -7.05 6.96 -17.24
C ASP A 441 -6.27 5.70 -17.63
N LYS A 442 -6.96 4.54 -17.70
CA LYS A 442 -6.38 3.24 -18.06
C LYS A 442 -5.21 2.85 -17.13
N LEU A 443 -5.36 3.17 -15.85
CA LEU A 443 -4.43 2.75 -14.83
C LEU A 443 -4.52 1.24 -14.62
N ARG A 444 -3.55 0.67 -13.90
CA ARG A 444 -3.47 -0.78 -13.72
C ARG A 444 -4.50 -1.33 -12.73
N GLY A 445 -4.89 -0.57 -11.69
CA GLY A 445 -5.85 -1.07 -10.71
C GLY A 445 -5.88 -0.30 -9.40
N LEU A 446 -6.43 -0.98 -8.39
CA LEU A 446 -6.55 -0.50 -7.01
C LEU A 446 -5.88 -1.48 -6.04
N TRP A 447 -5.38 -0.94 -4.93
CA TRP A 447 -4.91 -1.73 -3.79
C TRP A 447 -5.36 -1.11 -2.47
N ALA A 448 -5.42 -1.90 -1.41
CA ALA A 448 -5.92 -1.46 -0.12
C ALA A 448 -4.92 -1.69 1.01
N TRP A 449 -4.75 -0.71 1.90
CA TRP A 449 -4.14 -0.86 3.21
C TRP A 449 -5.23 -0.83 4.28
N GLU A 450 -5.59 -1.87 4.99
CA GLU A 450 -5.27 -3.26 4.73
C GLU A 450 -6.57 -4.09 4.93
N ILE A 451 -6.59 -5.32 4.46
CA ILE A 451 -7.82 -6.10 4.30
C ILE A 451 -8.55 -6.38 5.61
N SER A 452 -7.83 -6.54 6.75
CA SER A 452 -8.45 -6.82 8.04
C SER A 452 -9.15 -5.61 8.66
N ASN A 453 -8.97 -4.43 8.07
CA ASN A 453 -9.61 -3.18 8.47
C ASN A 453 -10.97 -2.96 7.80
N ASP A 454 -11.35 -3.80 6.82
CA ASP A 454 -12.69 -3.75 6.20
C ASP A 454 -13.76 -4.16 7.20
N ASP A 455 -15.00 -3.77 6.94
CA ASP A 455 -16.13 -4.22 7.73
C ASP A 455 -16.42 -5.73 7.55
N ASP A 456 -17.21 -6.32 8.42
CA ASP A 456 -17.52 -7.76 8.39
C ASP A 456 -18.21 -8.22 7.09
N ALA A 457 -18.80 -7.29 6.33
CA ALA A 457 -19.41 -7.60 5.02
C ALA A 457 -18.41 -7.50 3.86
N GLY A 458 -17.24 -6.88 4.07
CA GLY A 458 -16.25 -6.65 3.04
C GLY A 458 -16.72 -5.61 2.01
N ASP A 459 -17.36 -4.54 2.47
CA ASP A 459 -17.98 -3.54 1.61
C ASP A 459 -16.94 -2.71 0.84
N LEU A 460 -15.82 -2.34 1.48
CA LEU A 460 -14.73 -1.63 0.79
C LEU A 460 -14.01 -2.54 -0.21
N THR A 461 -13.75 -3.79 0.17
CA THR A 461 -13.13 -4.79 -0.76
C THR A 461 -14.03 -5.04 -1.96
N ALA A 462 -15.35 -5.14 -1.76
CA ALA A 462 -16.30 -5.28 -2.86
C ALA A 462 -16.25 -4.08 -3.81
N ALA A 463 -16.08 -2.88 -3.27
CA ALA A 463 -16.01 -1.64 -4.05
C ALA A 463 -14.73 -1.51 -4.90
N LEU A 464 -13.63 -2.21 -4.58
CA LEU A 464 -12.43 -2.26 -5.44
C LEU A 464 -12.75 -2.81 -6.84
N SER A 465 -13.79 -3.63 -6.95
CA SER A 465 -14.26 -4.23 -8.21
C SER A 465 -15.44 -3.48 -8.83
N ALA A 466 -15.82 -2.30 -8.30
CA ALA A 466 -16.99 -1.57 -8.77
C ALA A 466 -16.90 -1.24 -10.27
N PRO A 467 -18.00 -1.42 -11.04
CA PRO A 467 -18.05 -1.20 -12.49
C PRO A 467 -17.90 0.28 -12.88
#